data_c5ea84ae04ae967e774f8cd244d5c31f
#
_entry.id   c5ea84ae04ae967e774f8cd244d5c31f
#
_cell.length_a   1.000
_cell.length_b   1.000
_cell.length_c   1.000
_cell.angle_alpha   90.00
_cell.angle_beta   90.00
_cell.angle_gamma   90.00
#
_symmetry.space_group_name_H-M   'P 1'
#
loop_
_entity.id
_entity.type
_entity.pdbx_description
1 polymer ?
#
loop_
_entity_poly.entity_id
_entity_poly.type
_entity_poly.pdbx_seq_one_letter_code
_entity_poly.pdbx_strand_id
1 'polypeptide(L)'
;MKSWTLKVDEDPNTGDLLLPLPQDLLDCQGWKEGDTLTWIDNNDGSWTLKKENNMNSEKIQEILDILQEECGELVVSASKVRRFGLDNSYKDGGTQREHLTQEAGDVMLMIELLIAHEVFTESELQDAKLRKAEKLKVWSKIYE
;
A
#
# COMPACT_ATOMS: atom_id res chain seq x y z
N MET A 1 -4.26 -18.01 26.60
CA MET A 1 -4.55 -18.20 25.17
C MET A 1 -6.07 -18.16 25.01
N LYS A 2 -6.64 -17.33 24.14
CA LYS A 2 -8.09 -17.37 23.86
C LYS A 2 -8.37 -18.58 22.97
N SER A 3 -9.49 -19.26 23.17
CA SER A 3 -9.95 -20.35 22.32
C SER A 3 -11.45 -20.18 22.02
N TRP A 4 -11.85 -20.63 20.84
CA TRP A 4 -13.25 -20.60 20.39
C TRP A 4 -13.63 -22.01 19.94
N THR A 5 -14.83 -22.44 20.29
CA THR A 5 -15.44 -23.67 19.77
C THR A 5 -16.52 -23.27 18.78
N LEU A 6 -16.34 -23.65 17.53
CA LEU A 6 -17.26 -23.30 16.45
C LEU A 6 -17.98 -24.54 15.95
N LYS A 7 -19.22 -24.38 15.50
CA LYS A 7 -19.96 -25.43 14.79
C LYS A 7 -19.91 -25.12 13.31
N VAL A 8 -19.72 -26.18 12.53
CA VAL A 8 -19.87 -26.11 11.09
C VAL A 8 -21.37 -26.15 10.79
N ASP A 9 -21.85 -25.19 10.02
CA ASP A 9 -23.22 -25.10 9.51
C ASP A 9 -23.24 -25.49 8.02
N GLU A 10 -24.41 -25.78 7.48
CA GLU A 10 -24.62 -26.06 6.07
C GLU A 10 -25.52 -25.00 5.45
N ASP A 11 -25.13 -24.43 4.31
CA ASP A 11 -25.99 -23.53 3.54
C ASP A 11 -27.15 -24.35 2.95
N PRO A 12 -28.41 -24.06 3.33
CA PRO A 12 -29.56 -24.84 2.87
C PRO A 12 -29.84 -24.72 1.37
N ASN A 13 -29.24 -23.74 0.66
CA ASN A 13 -29.48 -23.51 -0.76
C ASN A 13 -28.40 -24.18 -1.62
N THR A 14 -27.13 -24.22 -1.13
CA THR A 14 -26.00 -24.72 -1.94
C THR A 14 -25.48 -26.06 -1.43
N GLY A 15 -25.72 -26.40 -0.15
CA GLY A 15 -25.13 -27.57 0.51
C GLY A 15 -23.67 -27.37 0.93
N ASP A 16 -23.15 -26.17 0.79
CA ASP A 16 -21.79 -25.83 1.21
C ASP A 16 -21.67 -25.84 2.74
N LEU A 17 -20.54 -26.30 3.24
CA LEU A 17 -20.23 -26.24 4.66
C LEU A 17 -19.67 -24.86 5.02
N LEU A 18 -20.29 -24.21 5.99
CA LEU A 18 -19.95 -22.88 6.49
C LEU A 18 -19.32 -22.98 7.87
N LEU A 19 -18.23 -22.24 8.10
CA LEU A 19 -17.64 -22.06 9.42
C LEU A 19 -17.85 -20.59 9.86
N PRO A 20 -18.93 -20.27 10.59
CA PRO A 20 -19.19 -18.90 11.02
C PRO A 20 -18.13 -18.46 12.05
N LEU A 21 -17.40 -17.43 11.73
CA LEU A 21 -16.40 -16.83 12.62
C LEU A 21 -17.04 -15.78 13.51
N PRO A 22 -16.94 -15.90 14.86
CA PRO A 22 -17.53 -14.91 15.77
C PRO A 22 -16.82 -13.55 15.69
N GLN A 23 -17.58 -12.48 15.92
CA GLN A 23 -17.09 -11.11 15.79
C GLN A 23 -15.86 -10.82 16.67
N ASP A 24 -15.85 -11.34 17.89
CA ASP A 24 -14.73 -11.16 18.82
C ASP A 24 -13.43 -11.85 18.35
N LEU A 25 -13.54 -12.93 17.55
CA LEU A 25 -12.40 -13.55 16.86
C LEU A 25 -11.93 -12.65 15.70
N LEU A 26 -12.86 -12.17 14.89
CA LEU A 26 -12.56 -11.27 13.77
C LEU A 26 -11.85 -10.00 14.26
N ASP A 27 -12.40 -9.36 15.31
CA ASP A 27 -11.81 -8.16 15.94
C ASP A 27 -10.42 -8.44 16.52
N CYS A 28 -10.23 -9.61 17.16
CA CYS A 28 -8.95 -10.01 17.74
C CYS A 28 -7.85 -10.22 16.69
N GLN A 29 -8.23 -10.69 15.50
CA GLN A 29 -7.32 -10.93 14.38
C GLN A 29 -7.24 -9.75 13.40
N GLY A 30 -8.10 -8.75 13.54
CA GLY A 30 -8.22 -7.63 12.61
C GLY A 30 -8.77 -8.05 11.23
N TRP A 31 -9.55 -9.14 11.19
CA TRP A 31 -10.16 -9.63 9.96
C TRP A 31 -11.49 -8.94 9.67
N LYS A 32 -11.76 -8.71 8.38
CA LYS A 32 -12.97 -8.03 7.89
C LYS A 32 -13.64 -8.85 6.79
N GLU A 33 -14.89 -8.53 6.51
CA GLU A 33 -15.58 -9.04 5.33
C GLU A 33 -14.81 -8.70 4.05
N GLY A 34 -14.64 -9.70 3.19
CA GLY A 34 -13.86 -9.59 1.96
C GLY A 34 -12.39 -10.01 2.09
N ASP A 35 -11.88 -10.27 3.30
CA ASP A 35 -10.54 -10.82 3.48
C ASP A 35 -10.48 -12.26 2.95
N THR A 36 -9.41 -12.60 2.25
CA THR A 36 -9.10 -13.97 1.85
C THR A 36 -8.30 -14.65 2.96
N LEU A 37 -8.80 -15.81 3.42
CA LEU A 37 -8.14 -16.62 4.44
C LEU A 37 -7.68 -17.95 3.83
N THR A 38 -6.44 -18.33 4.10
CA THR A 38 -5.85 -19.60 3.65
C THR A 38 -5.64 -20.53 4.81
N TRP A 39 -6.08 -21.79 4.64
CA TRP A 39 -5.79 -22.88 5.55
C TRP A 39 -4.41 -23.46 5.25
N ILE A 40 -3.55 -23.54 6.26
CA ILE A 40 -2.21 -24.12 6.17
C ILE A 40 -2.18 -25.36 7.07
N ASP A 41 -1.90 -26.54 6.48
CA ASP A 41 -1.66 -27.76 7.23
C ASP A 41 -0.29 -27.70 7.91
N ASN A 42 -0.28 -27.85 9.23
CA ASN A 42 0.97 -27.86 10.02
C ASN A 42 1.63 -29.26 10.07
N ASN A 43 1.04 -30.28 9.45
CA ASN A 43 1.51 -31.66 9.44
C ASN A 43 1.59 -32.34 10.83
N ASP A 44 0.92 -31.79 11.83
CA ASP A 44 0.81 -32.30 13.19
C ASP A 44 -0.65 -32.60 13.59
N GLY A 45 -1.57 -32.54 12.61
CA GLY A 45 -3.01 -32.66 12.80
C GLY A 45 -3.71 -31.34 13.17
N SER A 46 -2.98 -30.24 13.23
CA SER A 46 -3.54 -28.89 13.38
C SER A 46 -3.48 -28.10 12.08
N TRP A 47 -4.28 -27.05 11.99
CA TRP A 47 -4.34 -26.14 10.86
C TRP A 47 -4.17 -24.71 11.34
N THR A 48 -3.45 -23.91 10.58
CA THR A 48 -3.37 -22.47 10.78
C THR A 48 -4.24 -21.76 9.75
N LEU A 49 -5.17 -20.92 10.23
CA LEU A 49 -5.92 -20.02 9.36
C LEU A 49 -5.18 -18.68 9.32
N LYS A 50 -4.74 -18.29 8.14
CA LYS A 50 -3.96 -17.06 7.93
C LYS A 50 -4.67 -16.17 6.92
N LYS A 51 -4.77 -14.87 7.25
CA LYS A 51 -5.16 -13.87 6.27
C LYS A 51 -4.07 -13.78 5.21
N GLU A 52 -4.46 -13.93 3.94
CA GLU A 52 -3.56 -13.60 2.84
C GLU A 52 -3.23 -12.10 2.92
N ASN A 53 -1.98 -11.79 3.11
CA ASN A 53 -1.53 -10.43 2.94
C ASN A 53 -1.66 -10.11 1.45
N ASN A 54 -2.46 -9.13 1.11
CA ASN A 54 -2.66 -8.64 -0.25
C ASN A 54 -1.35 -8.18 -0.95
N MET A 55 -0.21 -8.24 -0.26
CA MET A 55 1.12 -7.88 -0.77
C MET A 55 1.55 -8.66 -2.03
N ASN A 56 0.89 -9.79 -2.34
CA ASN A 56 1.12 -10.58 -3.55
C ASN A 56 -0.03 -10.49 -4.57
N SER A 57 -0.96 -9.56 -4.41
CA SER A 57 -1.97 -9.37 -5.45
C SER A 57 -1.30 -8.83 -6.72
N GLU A 58 -1.69 -9.34 -7.88
CA GLU A 58 -1.20 -8.85 -9.19
C GLU A 58 -1.34 -7.32 -9.29
N LYS A 59 -2.40 -6.76 -8.71
CA LYS A 59 -2.63 -5.30 -8.66
C LYS A 59 -1.56 -4.55 -7.87
N ILE A 60 -1.13 -5.06 -6.71
CA ILE A 60 -0.07 -4.40 -5.92
C ILE A 60 1.26 -4.48 -6.66
N GLN A 61 1.57 -5.60 -7.31
CA GLN A 61 2.76 -5.72 -8.14
C GLN A 61 2.73 -4.69 -9.29
N GLU A 62 1.61 -4.58 -9.99
CA GLU A 62 1.43 -3.59 -11.06
C GLU A 62 1.58 -2.14 -10.53
N ILE A 63 0.99 -1.81 -9.39
CA ILE A 63 1.16 -0.49 -8.76
C ILE A 63 2.63 -0.22 -8.42
N LEU A 64 3.35 -1.21 -7.91
CA LEU A 64 4.77 -1.07 -7.56
C LEU A 64 5.66 -0.94 -8.80
N ASP A 65 5.34 -1.63 -9.88
CA ASP A 65 6.05 -1.52 -11.16
C ASP A 65 5.87 -0.11 -11.75
N ILE A 66 4.63 0.40 -11.80
CA ILE A 66 4.33 1.77 -12.23
C ILE A 66 5.00 2.79 -11.29
N LEU A 67 4.94 2.61 -9.97
CA LEU A 67 5.60 3.51 -9.02
C LEU A 67 7.11 3.63 -9.29
N GLN A 68 7.78 2.54 -9.69
CA GLN A 68 9.20 2.58 -10.04
C GLN A 68 9.44 3.43 -11.30
N GLU A 69 8.58 3.30 -12.30
CA GLU A 69 8.63 4.08 -13.54
C GLU A 69 8.46 5.57 -13.23
N GLU A 70 7.38 5.95 -12.52
CA GLU A 70 7.07 7.34 -12.16
C GLU A 70 8.14 7.97 -11.26
N CYS A 71 8.72 7.22 -10.33
CA CYS A 71 9.87 7.69 -9.55
C CYS A 71 11.08 7.97 -10.45
N GLY A 72 11.32 7.18 -11.48
CA GLY A 72 12.37 7.41 -12.47
C GLY A 72 12.14 8.71 -13.26
N GLU A 73 10.91 8.93 -13.72
CA GLU A 73 10.53 10.14 -14.46
C GLU A 73 10.61 11.40 -13.59
N LEU A 74 10.16 11.30 -12.33
CA LEU A 74 10.30 12.40 -11.35
C LEU A 74 11.78 12.77 -11.13
N VAL A 75 12.68 11.80 -11.02
CA VAL A 75 14.14 12.05 -10.90
C VAL A 75 14.67 12.77 -12.12
N VAL A 76 14.28 12.35 -13.32
CA VAL A 76 14.67 12.99 -14.58
C VAL A 76 14.14 14.42 -14.65
N SER A 77 12.87 14.62 -14.33
CA SER A 77 12.23 15.94 -14.33
C SER A 77 12.88 16.90 -13.33
N ALA A 78 13.16 16.46 -12.10
CA ALA A 78 13.89 17.23 -11.09
C ALA A 78 15.31 17.62 -11.58
N SER A 79 16.00 16.72 -12.27
CA SER A 79 17.30 16.99 -12.87
C SER A 79 17.22 18.06 -13.97
N LYS A 80 16.17 18.03 -14.80
CA LYS A 80 15.93 19.04 -15.85
C LYS A 80 15.64 20.41 -15.26
N VAL A 81 14.77 20.49 -14.25
CA VAL A 81 14.50 21.73 -13.52
C VAL A 81 15.78 22.34 -12.95
N ARG A 82 16.65 21.50 -12.37
CA ARG A 82 17.93 21.95 -11.80
C ARG A 82 18.90 22.49 -12.86
N ARG A 83 18.88 21.93 -14.07
CA ARG A 83 19.78 22.29 -15.18
C ARG A 83 19.27 23.47 -15.99
N PHE A 84 17.97 23.57 -16.19
CA PHE A 84 17.36 24.51 -17.14
C PHE A 84 16.51 25.58 -16.47
N GLY A 85 16.15 25.42 -15.20
CA GLY A 85 15.22 26.31 -14.47
C GLY A 85 13.76 25.90 -14.64
N LEU A 86 12.90 26.35 -13.75
CA LEU A 86 11.49 25.98 -13.67
C LEU A 86 10.66 26.43 -14.87
N ASP A 87 10.86 27.65 -15.32
CA ASP A 87 9.96 28.32 -16.27
C ASP A 87 10.46 28.23 -17.72
N ASN A 88 11.57 27.52 -17.97
CA ASN A 88 12.06 27.25 -19.31
C ASN A 88 11.20 26.19 -20.01
N SER A 89 11.10 26.35 -21.34
CA SER A 89 10.33 25.45 -22.18
C SER A 89 10.85 24.01 -22.13
N TYR A 90 9.94 23.08 -22.08
CA TYR A 90 10.20 21.65 -22.24
C TYR A 90 10.22 21.29 -23.74
N LYS A 91 10.98 20.28 -24.10
CA LYS A 91 11.18 19.86 -25.50
C LYS A 91 9.87 19.54 -26.24
N ASP A 92 8.94 18.91 -25.53
CA ASP A 92 7.68 18.41 -26.07
C ASP A 92 6.48 19.34 -25.77
N GLY A 93 6.76 20.58 -25.31
CA GLY A 93 5.77 21.61 -24.94
C GLY A 93 5.64 21.78 -23.43
N GLY A 94 5.07 22.92 -23.02
CA GLY A 94 4.97 23.30 -21.62
C GLY A 94 6.31 23.76 -21.01
N THR A 95 6.34 23.86 -19.69
CA THR A 95 7.48 24.29 -18.88
C THR A 95 8.06 23.12 -18.07
N GLN A 96 9.29 23.26 -17.59
CA GLN A 96 9.91 22.28 -16.69
C GLN A 96 9.10 22.14 -15.37
N ARG A 97 8.44 23.23 -14.93
CA ARG A 97 7.54 23.24 -13.76
C ARG A 97 6.33 22.33 -13.99
N GLU A 98 5.67 22.45 -15.13
CA GLU A 98 4.49 21.66 -15.47
C GLU A 98 4.83 20.17 -15.50
N HIS A 99 5.93 19.79 -16.14
CA HIS A 99 6.39 18.40 -16.15
C HIS A 99 6.74 17.90 -14.75
N LEU A 100 7.49 18.67 -13.95
CA LEU A 100 7.79 18.27 -12.58
C LEU A 100 6.52 18.07 -11.73
N THR A 101 5.51 18.91 -11.94
CA THR A 101 4.23 18.81 -11.23
C THR A 101 3.48 17.56 -11.64
N GLN A 102 3.50 17.21 -12.93
CA GLN A 102 2.87 15.99 -13.44
C GLN A 102 3.51 14.74 -12.80
N GLU A 103 4.84 14.57 -12.96
CA GLU A 103 5.53 13.40 -12.41
C GLU A 103 5.36 13.27 -10.88
N ALA A 104 5.32 14.42 -10.17
CA ALA A 104 5.05 14.40 -8.73
C ALA A 104 3.61 13.93 -8.43
N GLY A 105 2.64 14.31 -9.26
CA GLY A 105 1.25 13.86 -9.16
C GLY A 105 1.12 12.37 -9.41
N ASP A 106 1.80 11.86 -10.43
CA ASP A 106 1.76 10.45 -10.81
C ASP A 106 2.34 9.55 -9.70
N VAL A 107 3.48 9.94 -9.11
CA VAL A 107 4.02 9.25 -7.91
C VAL A 107 3.05 9.32 -6.73
N MET A 108 2.41 10.47 -6.49
CA MET A 108 1.45 10.59 -5.38
C MET A 108 0.24 9.70 -5.57
N LEU A 109 -0.28 9.58 -6.78
CA LEU A 109 -1.38 8.67 -7.09
C LEU A 109 -1.02 7.20 -6.79
N MET A 110 0.17 6.76 -7.18
CA MET A 110 0.60 5.38 -6.87
C MET A 110 0.70 5.15 -5.36
N ILE A 111 1.16 6.14 -4.59
CA ILE A 111 1.18 6.07 -3.13
C ILE A 111 -0.23 5.97 -2.55
N GLU A 112 -1.19 6.75 -3.06
CA GLU A 112 -2.60 6.68 -2.64
C GLU A 112 -3.23 5.32 -2.95
N LEU A 113 -2.91 4.73 -4.10
CA LEU A 113 -3.35 3.38 -4.45
C LEU A 113 -2.77 2.32 -3.50
N LEU A 114 -1.51 2.44 -3.09
CA LEU A 114 -0.92 1.53 -2.08
C LEU A 114 -1.62 1.64 -0.73
N ILE A 115 -2.05 2.84 -0.32
CA ILE A 115 -2.87 3.05 0.89
C ILE A 115 -4.25 2.38 0.71
N ALA A 116 -4.91 2.60 -0.43
CA ALA A 116 -6.20 2.00 -0.73
C ALA A 116 -6.18 0.46 -0.75
N HIS A 117 -5.03 -0.12 -1.10
CA HIS A 117 -4.78 -1.56 -1.06
C HIS A 117 -4.18 -2.06 0.28
N GLU A 118 -4.22 -1.24 1.32
CA GLU A 118 -3.77 -1.58 2.68
C GLU A 118 -2.30 -2.05 2.77
N VAL A 119 -1.43 -1.62 1.84
CA VAL A 119 0.02 -1.90 1.90
C VAL A 119 0.66 -1.18 3.09
N PHE A 120 0.21 0.04 3.33
CA PHE A 120 0.48 0.84 4.53
C PHE A 120 -0.66 1.84 4.75
N THR A 121 -0.75 2.39 5.95
CA THR A 121 -1.79 3.36 6.31
C THR A 121 -1.32 4.79 6.09
N GLU A 122 -2.28 5.72 5.97
CA GLU A 122 -1.98 7.16 5.92
C GLU A 122 -1.24 7.64 7.18
N SER A 123 -1.58 7.10 8.35
CA SER A 123 -0.90 7.40 9.63
C SER A 123 0.57 7.00 9.60
N GLU A 124 0.89 5.78 9.13
CA GLU A 124 2.27 5.32 9.00
C GLU A 124 3.08 6.19 8.03
N LEU A 125 2.45 6.59 6.91
CA LEU A 125 3.06 7.50 5.95
C LEU A 125 3.31 8.88 6.56
N GLN A 126 2.36 9.42 7.31
CA GLN A 126 2.52 10.71 8.00
C GLN A 126 3.64 10.67 9.02
N ASP A 127 3.75 9.61 9.82
CA ASP A 127 4.86 9.41 10.77
C ASP A 127 6.21 9.33 10.05
N ALA A 128 6.26 8.67 8.89
CA ALA A 128 7.47 8.61 8.08
C ALA A 128 7.89 9.99 7.54
N LYS A 129 6.92 10.81 7.10
CA LYS A 129 7.13 12.21 6.67
C LYS A 129 7.68 13.06 7.81
N LEU A 130 7.11 12.96 9.02
CA LEU A 130 7.59 13.69 10.20
C LEU A 130 9.03 13.29 10.55
N ARG A 131 9.34 11.98 10.57
CA ARG A 131 10.72 11.51 10.78
C ARG A 131 11.69 12.04 9.73
N LYS A 132 11.27 12.14 8.48
CA LYS A 132 12.12 12.73 7.41
C LYS A 132 12.31 14.22 7.62
N ALA A 133 11.27 14.96 7.99
CA ALA A 133 11.36 16.40 8.27
C ALA A 133 12.35 16.70 9.39
N GLU A 134 12.33 15.93 10.50
CA GLU A 134 13.31 16.11 11.58
C GLU A 134 14.75 15.83 11.11
N LYS A 135 14.97 14.80 10.31
CA LYS A 135 16.28 14.52 9.72
C LYS A 135 16.77 15.68 8.84
N LEU A 136 15.89 16.30 8.05
CA LEU A 136 16.27 17.41 7.17
C LEU A 136 16.72 18.66 7.94
N LYS A 137 16.22 18.92 9.14
CA LYS A 137 16.68 20.01 10.01
C LYS A 137 18.17 19.86 10.39
N VAL A 138 18.70 18.64 10.41
CA VAL A 138 20.11 18.37 10.77
C VAL A 138 21.02 18.36 9.52
N TRP A 139 20.51 17.94 8.38
CA TRP A 139 21.31 17.58 7.22
C TRP A 139 21.13 18.54 6.03
N SER A 140 20.19 19.44 6.13
CA SER A 140 19.77 20.31 5.01
C SER A 140 19.52 21.74 5.50
N LYS A 141 19.67 22.70 4.61
CA LYS A 141 19.32 24.12 4.83
C LYS A 141 17.90 24.47 4.40
N ILE A 142 17.05 23.49 4.11
CA ILE A 142 15.68 23.72 3.62
C ILE A 142 14.82 24.49 4.63
N TYR A 143 15.14 24.38 5.93
CA TYR A 143 14.41 25.03 7.03
C TYR A 143 15.17 26.21 7.68
N GLU A 144 16.30 26.62 7.11
CA GLU A 144 16.99 27.88 7.45
C GLU A 144 16.42 29.04 6.63
#